data_97a354517b40de5c8f267c3a19a57706
#
_entry.id   97a354517b40de5c8f267c3a19a57706
#
_cell.length_a   1.000
_cell.length_b   1.000
_cell.length_c   1.000
_cell.angle_alpha   90.00
_cell.angle_beta   90.00
_cell.angle_gamma   90.00
#
_symmetry.space_group_name_H-M   'P 1'
#
loop_
_entity.id
_entity.type
_entity.pdbx_description
1 polymer ?
#
loop_
_entity_poly.entity_id
_entity_poly.type
_entity_poly.pdbx_seq_one_letter_code
_entity_poly.pdbx_strand_id
1 'polypeptide(L)'
;MINEIHKQGDCGCPDDNSYMAPLHLAGRLIMENGGETYRVEETITRMGRSFGFTEVESFAVPSGIFISYRKSDGSIETAVKRVRRKGTDLTRVDAVNAVSRRMEAEKLSCEEVMALLKEIESRPAKLTQMQLILAVAMSSAGWAIMFGGRVMDAVISFFVAFLGQILAFQLDKAGMRSFVSTLMGSLIGTLLPMIFNHFTGQLMVEASVAACLMPMLPGLAMTNAVQDTLRGDMVSGISSATSAVLTASMIAGGALVGSSIFKLLTGGALL
;
A
#
# COMPACT_ATOMS: atom_id res chain seq x y z
N MET A 1 -35.89 10.52 37.93
CA MET A 1 -34.45 10.74 37.85
C MET A 1 -33.76 9.72 36.91
N ILE A 2 -34.43 9.28 35.82
CA ILE A 2 -33.89 8.34 34.81
C ILE A 2 -34.04 8.92 33.38
N ASN A 3 -34.72 10.07 33.23
CA ASN A 3 -35.03 10.65 31.90
C ASN A 3 -34.09 11.78 31.44
N GLU A 4 -32.97 12.04 32.10
CA GLU A 4 -32.05 13.14 31.70
C GLU A 4 -30.72 12.68 31.11
N ILE A 5 -30.46 11.36 31.04
CA ILE A 5 -29.19 10.84 30.45
C ILE A 5 -29.29 10.61 28.94
N HIS A 6 -30.47 10.73 28.32
CA HIS A 6 -30.71 10.38 26.90
C HIS A 6 -30.69 11.57 25.93
N LYS A 7 -30.22 12.76 26.35
CA LYS A 7 -30.17 13.96 25.49
C LYS A 7 -28.77 14.43 25.11
N GLN A 8 -27.75 13.58 25.16
CA GLN A 8 -26.38 13.95 24.82
C GLN A 8 -25.77 13.10 23.69
N GLY A 9 -26.48 12.96 22.58
CA GLY A 9 -25.99 12.18 21.43
C GLY A 9 -26.47 12.69 20.07
N ASP A 10 -27.08 13.88 20.02
CA ASP A 10 -27.54 14.45 18.76
C ASP A 10 -26.40 15.23 18.06
N CYS A 11 -25.46 14.50 17.46
CA CYS A 11 -24.52 15.06 16.50
C CYS A 11 -25.26 15.21 15.17
N GLY A 12 -25.76 16.41 14.91
CA GLY A 12 -26.48 16.98 13.77
C GLY A 12 -26.35 16.43 12.34
N CYS A 13 -26.42 15.14 12.14
CA CYS A 13 -26.61 14.57 10.80
C CYS A 13 -28.11 14.37 10.58
N PRO A 14 -28.71 14.95 9.52
CA PRO A 14 -30.16 14.99 9.32
C PRO A 14 -30.79 13.63 8.98
N ASP A 15 -30.02 12.64 8.55
CA ASP A 15 -30.49 11.31 8.18
C ASP A 15 -29.65 10.22 8.88
N ASP A 16 -30.31 9.22 9.42
CA ASP A 16 -29.74 8.04 10.07
C ASP A 16 -28.71 7.26 9.21
N ASN A 17 -28.76 7.44 7.90
CA ASN A 17 -27.83 6.87 6.90
C ASN A 17 -26.51 7.67 6.77
N SER A 18 -26.38 8.78 7.49
CA SER A 18 -25.26 9.71 7.37
C SER A 18 -23.97 9.21 8.04
N TYR A 19 -24.06 8.46 9.13
CA TYR A 19 -22.91 8.01 9.91
C TYR A 19 -22.09 6.88 9.24
N MET A 20 -22.73 6.05 8.43
CA MET A 20 -22.06 4.98 7.68
C MET A 20 -21.03 5.52 6.67
N ALA A 21 -21.32 6.69 6.08
CA ALA A 21 -20.48 7.29 5.06
C ALA A 21 -19.08 7.67 5.57
N PRO A 22 -18.90 8.41 6.70
CA PRO A 22 -17.57 8.70 7.23
C PRO A 22 -16.82 7.44 7.73
N LEU A 23 -17.50 6.46 8.32
CA LEU A 23 -16.88 5.20 8.73
C LEU A 23 -16.31 4.45 7.52
N HIS A 24 -17.07 4.32 6.45
CA HIS A 24 -16.60 3.71 5.21
C HIS A 24 -15.49 4.51 4.54
N LEU A 25 -15.56 5.83 4.56
CA LEU A 25 -14.52 6.68 3.97
C LEU A 25 -13.21 6.53 4.74
N ALA A 26 -13.25 6.55 6.06
CA ALA A 26 -12.09 6.37 6.91
C ALA A 26 -11.44 4.99 6.67
N GLY A 27 -12.23 3.91 6.74
CA GLY A 27 -11.73 2.55 6.49
C GLY A 27 -11.14 2.39 5.08
N ARG A 28 -11.82 2.93 4.07
CA ARG A 28 -11.33 2.91 2.69
C ARG A 28 -10.01 3.67 2.54
N LEU A 29 -9.89 4.87 3.11
CA LEU A 29 -8.66 5.66 3.05
C LEU A 29 -7.49 4.93 3.69
N ILE A 30 -7.67 4.26 4.83
CA ILE A 30 -6.62 3.47 5.46
C ILE A 30 -6.22 2.31 4.55
N MET A 31 -7.19 1.52 4.07
CA MET A 31 -6.94 0.31 3.29
C MET A 31 -6.33 0.62 1.91
N GLU A 32 -6.82 1.65 1.21
CA GLU A 32 -6.32 2.06 -0.10
C GLU A 32 -4.89 2.62 -0.04
N ASN A 33 -4.42 3.06 1.13
CA ASN A 33 -3.11 3.67 1.33
C ASN A 33 -2.10 2.78 2.09
N GLY A 34 -2.38 1.47 2.19
CA GLY A 34 -1.44 0.47 2.70
C GLY A 34 -1.46 0.28 4.21
N GLY A 35 -2.51 0.76 4.90
CA GLY A 35 -2.73 0.47 6.31
C GLY A 35 -3.16 -0.99 6.53
N GLU A 36 -2.87 -1.49 7.73
CA GLU A 36 -3.20 -2.85 8.16
C GLU A 36 -4.71 -2.99 8.43
N THR A 37 -5.26 -4.19 8.26
CA THR A 37 -6.70 -4.47 8.43
C THR A 37 -7.16 -4.20 9.85
N TYR A 38 -6.41 -4.62 10.85
CA TYR A 38 -6.74 -4.34 12.26
C TYR A 38 -6.83 -2.84 12.58
N ARG A 39 -6.01 -2.01 11.91
CA ARG A 39 -6.04 -0.56 12.08
C ARG A 39 -7.32 0.05 11.52
N VAL A 40 -7.83 -0.53 10.44
CA VAL A 40 -9.15 -0.16 9.90
C VAL A 40 -10.24 -0.45 10.93
N GLU A 41 -10.25 -1.65 11.50
CA GLU A 41 -11.25 -2.09 12.46
C GLU A 41 -11.20 -1.26 13.75
N GLU A 42 -10.01 -1.03 14.29
CA GLU A 42 -9.81 -0.18 15.46
C GLU A 42 -10.31 1.26 15.22
N THR A 43 -9.97 1.84 14.05
CA THR A 43 -10.38 3.19 13.68
C THR A 43 -11.90 3.30 13.54
N ILE A 44 -12.53 2.35 12.84
CA ILE A 44 -13.99 2.33 12.65
C ILE A 44 -14.70 2.16 14.00
N THR A 45 -14.24 1.24 14.83
CA THR A 45 -14.82 1.02 16.17
C THR A 45 -14.70 2.27 17.06
N ARG A 46 -13.56 2.94 17.05
CA ARG A 46 -13.32 4.19 17.77
C ARG A 46 -14.24 5.30 17.30
N MET A 47 -14.33 5.50 15.99
CA MET A 47 -15.19 6.52 15.39
C MET A 47 -16.67 6.25 15.66
N GLY A 48 -17.12 5.01 15.50
CA GLY A 48 -18.51 4.63 15.78
C GLY A 48 -18.89 4.84 17.26
N ARG A 49 -18.00 4.50 18.19
CA ARG A 49 -18.20 4.81 19.62
C ARG A 49 -18.25 6.31 19.90
N SER A 50 -17.43 7.11 19.22
CA SER A 50 -17.46 8.57 19.35
C SER A 50 -18.73 9.18 18.81
N PHE A 51 -19.40 8.54 17.84
CA PHE A 51 -20.75 8.90 17.40
C PHE A 51 -21.87 8.43 18.33
N GLY A 52 -21.55 7.68 19.38
CA GLY A 52 -22.52 7.22 20.39
C GLY A 52 -23.10 5.84 20.14
N PHE A 53 -22.60 5.09 19.15
CA PHE A 53 -23.03 3.72 18.92
C PHE A 53 -22.43 2.77 19.97
N THR A 54 -23.26 1.86 20.52
CA THR A 54 -22.86 0.96 21.57
C THR A 54 -22.25 -0.34 21.06
N GLU A 55 -22.76 -0.83 19.95
CA GLU A 55 -22.28 -2.07 19.31
C GLU A 55 -21.80 -1.73 17.92
N VAL A 56 -20.48 -1.64 17.76
CA VAL A 56 -19.83 -1.38 16.47
C VAL A 56 -18.95 -2.57 16.15
N GLU A 57 -19.35 -3.32 15.16
CA GLU A 57 -18.62 -4.45 14.63
C GLU A 57 -18.07 -4.10 13.24
N SER A 58 -16.82 -4.39 13.03
CA SER A 58 -16.19 -4.19 11.72
C SER A 58 -15.30 -5.37 11.38
N PHE A 59 -15.37 -5.79 10.13
CA PHE A 59 -14.52 -6.84 9.59
C PHE A 59 -13.89 -6.32 8.30
N ALA A 60 -12.57 -6.24 8.28
CA ALA A 60 -11.81 -5.72 7.16
C ALA A 60 -10.98 -6.81 6.50
N VAL A 61 -11.04 -6.87 5.19
CA VAL A 61 -10.16 -7.71 4.36
C VAL A 61 -9.56 -6.84 3.26
N PRO A 62 -8.42 -7.21 2.65
CA PRO A 62 -7.75 -6.39 1.64
C PRO A 62 -8.61 -5.97 0.45
N SER A 63 -9.76 -6.62 0.23
CA SER A 63 -10.69 -6.36 -0.87
C SER A 63 -12.00 -5.70 -0.47
N GLY A 64 -12.29 -5.52 0.82
CA GLY A 64 -13.54 -4.95 1.29
C GLY A 64 -13.62 -4.77 2.79
N ILE A 65 -14.58 -3.95 3.20
CA ILE A 65 -14.83 -3.60 4.60
C ILE A 65 -16.32 -3.81 4.86
N PHE A 66 -16.62 -4.53 5.93
CA PHE A 66 -17.95 -4.77 6.45
C PHE A 66 -18.07 -3.98 7.73
N ILE A 67 -19.14 -3.19 7.88
CA ILE A 67 -19.40 -2.40 9.09
C ILE A 67 -20.83 -2.67 9.50
N SER A 68 -21.02 -2.94 10.78
CA SER A 68 -22.33 -3.09 11.41
C SER A 68 -22.33 -2.31 12.72
N TYR A 69 -23.38 -1.56 12.98
CA TYR A 69 -23.61 -0.91 14.26
C TYR A 69 -25.09 -0.90 14.64
N ARG A 70 -25.33 -0.82 15.95
CA ARG A 70 -26.69 -0.71 16.49
C ARG A 70 -27.02 0.75 16.76
N LYS A 71 -28.16 1.21 16.20
CA LYS A 71 -28.70 2.53 16.43
C LYS A 71 -29.43 2.63 17.79
N SER A 72 -29.74 3.86 18.20
CA SER A 72 -30.46 4.14 19.44
C SER A 72 -31.90 3.58 19.48
N ASP A 73 -32.52 3.38 18.32
CA ASP A 73 -33.83 2.74 18.19
C ASP A 73 -33.79 1.20 18.29
N GLY A 74 -32.59 0.62 18.44
CA GLY A 74 -32.34 -0.82 18.50
C GLY A 74 -32.16 -1.48 17.13
N SER A 75 -32.37 -0.78 16.03
CA SER A 75 -32.12 -1.31 14.68
C SER A 75 -30.62 -1.50 14.42
N ILE A 76 -30.29 -2.49 13.62
CA ILE A 76 -28.91 -2.75 13.20
C ILE A 76 -28.75 -2.30 11.76
N GLU A 77 -27.76 -1.47 11.51
CA GLU A 77 -27.36 -1.07 10.16
C GLU A 77 -26.07 -1.77 9.78
N THR A 78 -26.07 -2.43 8.62
CA THR A 78 -24.90 -3.12 8.09
C THR A 78 -24.67 -2.68 6.66
N ALA A 79 -23.44 -2.32 6.34
CA ALA A 79 -23.03 -1.98 4.98
C ALA A 79 -21.67 -2.56 4.62
N VAL A 80 -21.49 -2.76 3.32
CA VAL A 80 -20.27 -3.33 2.74
C VAL A 80 -19.66 -2.33 1.75
N LYS A 81 -18.37 -2.09 1.87
CA LYS A 81 -17.63 -1.26 0.92
C LYS A 81 -16.48 -2.03 0.29
N ARG A 82 -16.49 -2.13 -1.03
CA ARG A 82 -15.41 -2.76 -1.77
C ARG A 82 -14.21 -1.82 -1.90
N VAL A 83 -13.02 -2.35 -1.60
CA VAL A 83 -11.73 -1.67 -1.78
C VAL A 83 -11.12 -2.17 -3.09
N ARG A 84 -10.88 -1.27 -4.05
CA ARG A 84 -10.37 -1.63 -5.39
C ARG A 84 -9.00 -1.05 -5.67
N ARG A 85 -8.71 0.13 -5.15
CA ARG A 85 -7.42 0.80 -5.32
C ARG A 85 -6.48 0.38 -4.21
N LYS A 86 -5.21 0.21 -4.54
CA LYS A 86 -4.15 -0.05 -3.58
C LYS A 86 -2.97 0.85 -3.92
N GLY A 87 -2.55 1.60 -2.95
CA GLY A 87 -1.38 2.46 -3.00
C GLY A 87 -0.62 2.36 -1.69
N THR A 88 0.39 3.18 -1.53
CA THR A 88 1.12 3.31 -0.26
C THR A 88 1.31 4.79 0.03
N ASP A 89 0.48 5.33 0.92
CA ASP A 89 0.62 6.67 1.48
C ASP A 89 0.30 6.65 2.97
N LEU A 90 1.30 6.29 3.76
CA LEU A 90 1.17 6.18 5.21
C LEU A 90 0.88 7.54 5.88
N THR A 91 1.17 8.66 5.20
CA THR A 91 0.80 10.00 5.69
C THR A 91 -0.73 10.17 5.74
N ARG A 92 -1.45 9.61 4.75
CA ARG A 92 -2.91 9.61 4.76
C ARG A 92 -3.46 8.69 5.86
N VAL A 93 -2.85 7.53 6.04
CA VAL A 93 -3.23 6.60 7.13
C VAL A 93 -3.09 7.28 8.48
N ASP A 94 -1.98 7.95 8.73
CA ASP A 94 -1.75 8.69 9.99
C ASP A 94 -2.75 9.83 10.16
N ALA A 95 -3.05 10.59 9.10
CA ALA A 95 -4.04 11.67 9.13
C ALA A 95 -5.44 11.16 9.51
N VAL A 96 -5.89 10.02 8.94
CA VAL A 96 -7.18 9.41 9.31
C VAL A 96 -7.19 8.95 10.77
N ASN A 97 -6.09 8.33 11.24
CA ASN A 97 -5.94 7.97 12.64
C ASN A 97 -5.97 9.19 13.58
N ALA A 98 -5.39 10.31 13.14
CA ALA A 98 -5.45 11.56 13.90
C ALA A 98 -6.89 12.08 14.01
N VAL A 99 -7.69 12.01 12.93
CA VAL A 99 -9.12 12.37 12.97
C VAL A 99 -9.87 11.49 13.97
N SER A 100 -9.68 10.16 13.95
CA SER A 100 -10.37 9.25 14.88
C SER A 100 -10.03 9.54 16.35
N ARG A 101 -8.78 9.89 16.66
CA ARG A 101 -8.37 10.29 18.02
C ARG A 101 -8.94 11.66 18.41
N ARG A 102 -9.04 12.59 17.46
CA ARG A 102 -9.64 13.90 17.68
C ARG A 102 -11.12 13.82 17.97
N MET A 103 -11.85 12.92 17.31
CA MET A 103 -13.27 12.65 17.60
C MET A 103 -13.50 12.20 19.05
N GLU A 104 -12.59 11.38 19.59
CA GLU A 104 -12.67 10.92 20.97
C GLU A 104 -12.46 12.05 21.98
N ALA A 105 -11.59 13.02 21.66
CA ALA A 105 -11.27 14.15 22.52
C ALA A 105 -12.24 15.34 22.40
N GLU A 106 -12.69 15.67 21.18
CA GLU A 106 -13.35 16.94 20.84
C GLU A 106 -14.84 16.81 20.44
N LYS A 107 -15.43 15.61 20.49
CA LYS A 107 -16.84 15.36 20.09
C LYS A 107 -17.22 16.03 18.77
N LEU A 108 -16.47 15.77 17.71
CA LEU A 108 -16.72 16.33 16.39
C LEU A 108 -18.08 15.84 15.82
N SER A 109 -18.76 16.73 15.10
CA SER A 109 -19.98 16.38 14.36
C SER A 109 -19.67 15.47 13.16
N CYS A 110 -20.65 14.73 12.69
CA CYS A 110 -20.52 13.88 11.51
C CYS A 110 -20.09 14.68 10.26
N GLU A 111 -20.59 15.89 10.10
CA GLU A 111 -20.28 16.78 8.98
C GLU A 111 -18.81 17.24 9.04
N GLU A 112 -18.32 17.62 10.22
CA GLU A 112 -16.93 18.00 10.42
C GLU A 112 -15.98 16.83 10.13
N VAL A 113 -16.31 15.64 10.62
CA VAL A 113 -15.54 14.42 10.35
C VAL A 113 -15.51 14.12 8.85
N MET A 114 -16.65 14.18 8.18
CA MET A 114 -16.74 13.98 6.74
C MET A 114 -15.93 15.01 5.97
N ALA A 115 -15.95 16.29 6.39
CA ALA A 115 -15.15 17.35 5.76
C ALA A 115 -13.64 17.08 5.91
N LEU A 116 -13.18 16.71 7.13
CA LEU A 116 -11.78 16.36 7.38
C LEU A 116 -11.33 15.15 6.56
N LEU A 117 -12.15 14.10 6.48
CA LEU A 117 -11.82 12.92 5.68
C LEU A 117 -11.78 13.21 4.18
N LYS A 118 -12.71 14.04 3.66
CA LYS A 118 -12.68 14.49 2.26
C LYS A 118 -11.47 15.37 1.97
N GLU A 119 -11.07 16.22 2.90
CA GLU A 119 -9.82 16.98 2.78
C GLU A 119 -8.62 16.04 2.65
N ILE A 120 -8.51 15.00 3.50
CA ILE A 120 -7.44 14.00 3.42
C ILE A 120 -7.50 13.26 2.08
N GLU A 121 -8.69 12.89 1.60
CA GLU A 121 -8.87 12.22 0.29
C GLU A 121 -8.40 13.10 -0.88
N SER A 122 -8.70 14.39 -0.83
CA SER A 122 -8.39 15.34 -1.90
C SER A 122 -6.95 15.83 -1.89
N ARG A 123 -6.18 15.58 -0.82
CA ARG A 123 -4.78 16.02 -0.74
C ARG A 123 -3.99 15.47 -1.92
N PRO A 124 -3.24 16.31 -2.64
CA PRO A 124 -2.35 15.83 -3.70
C PRO A 124 -1.30 14.89 -3.12
N ALA A 125 -0.81 13.96 -3.94
CA ALA A 125 0.31 13.13 -3.54
C ALA A 125 1.50 13.99 -3.11
N LYS A 126 2.13 13.66 -1.98
CA LYS A 126 3.23 14.44 -1.40
C LYS A 126 4.44 14.52 -2.31
N LEU A 127 4.66 13.50 -3.12
CA LEU A 127 5.75 13.43 -4.09
C LEU A 127 5.18 13.47 -5.52
N THR A 128 5.82 14.24 -6.37
CA THR A 128 5.55 14.16 -7.80
C THR A 128 6.08 12.84 -8.34
N GLN A 129 5.56 12.42 -9.47
CA GLN A 129 5.93 11.15 -10.09
C GLN A 129 7.44 11.08 -10.40
N MET A 130 8.02 12.18 -10.88
CA MET A 130 9.46 12.27 -11.13
C MET A 130 10.28 12.13 -9.84
N GLN A 131 9.83 12.76 -8.74
CA GLN A 131 10.49 12.60 -7.44
C GLN A 131 10.44 11.15 -6.94
N LEU A 132 9.33 10.44 -7.17
CA LEU A 132 9.21 9.02 -6.82
C LEU A 132 10.18 8.17 -7.64
N ILE A 133 10.24 8.38 -8.96
CA ILE A 133 11.18 7.69 -9.86
C ILE A 133 12.63 7.92 -9.41
N LEU A 134 13.00 9.16 -9.13
CA LEU A 134 14.32 9.50 -8.63
C LEU A 134 14.63 8.87 -7.28
N ALA A 135 13.66 8.85 -6.35
CA ALA A 135 13.83 8.23 -5.04
C ALA A 135 14.10 6.72 -5.15
N VAL A 136 13.37 6.02 -6.04
CA VAL A 136 13.59 4.59 -6.31
C VAL A 136 14.96 4.37 -6.94
N ALA A 137 15.37 5.19 -7.90
CA ALA A 137 16.69 5.10 -8.53
C ALA A 137 17.83 5.34 -7.52
N MET A 138 17.70 6.35 -6.67
CA MET A 138 18.65 6.62 -5.58
C MET A 138 18.71 5.45 -4.58
N SER A 139 17.57 4.88 -4.23
CA SER A 139 17.49 3.69 -3.38
C SER A 139 18.25 2.52 -3.97
N SER A 140 18.09 2.25 -5.27
CA SER A 140 18.84 1.19 -5.98
C SER A 140 20.35 1.44 -5.94
N ALA A 141 20.79 2.68 -6.14
CA ALA A 141 22.20 3.02 -6.01
C ALA A 141 22.74 2.73 -4.59
N GLY A 142 21.96 3.08 -3.56
CA GLY A 142 22.30 2.78 -2.17
C GLY A 142 22.42 1.28 -1.89
N TRP A 143 21.46 0.49 -2.40
CA TRP A 143 21.47 -0.96 -2.28
C TRP A 143 22.70 -1.60 -2.96
N ALA A 144 23.11 -1.07 -4.14
CA ALA A 144 24.31 -1.57 -4.81
C ALA A 144 25.56 -1.48 -3.91
N ILE A 145 25.74 -0.35 -3.23
CA ILE A 145 26.84 -0.18 -2.27
C ILE A 145 26.68 -1.12 -1.06
N MET A 146 25.45 -1.25 -0.53
CA MET A 146 25.19 -2.15 0.61
C MET A 146 25.49 -3.62 0.30
N PHE A 147 25.29 -4.04 -0.95
CA PHE A 147 25.65 -5.40 -1.40
C PHE A 147 27.12 -5.55 -1.78
N GLY A 148 27.97 -4.60 -1.42
CA GLY A 148 29.40 -4.64 -1.66
C GLY A 148 29.83 -4.24 -3.06
N GLY A 149 28.91 -3.69 -3.86
CA GLY A 149 29.22 -3.15 -5.19
C GLY A 149 30.09 -1.91 -5.14
N ARG A 150 30.73 -1.60 -6.25
CA ARG A 150 31.59 -0.42 -6.44
C ARG A 150 30.74 0.79 -6.82
N VAL A 151 31.34 1.97 -6.89
CA VAL A 151 30.67 3.20 -7.34
C VAL A 151 30.03 3.03 -8.73
N MET A 152 30.69 2.29 -9.63
CA MET A 152 30.16 2.01 -10.96
C MET A 152 28.85 1.18 -10.88
N ASP A 153 28.79 0.19 -9.99
CA ASP A 153 27.56 -0.60 -9.73
C ASP A 153 26.41 0.30 -9.27
N ALA A 154 26.69 1.25 -8.37
CA ALA A 154 25.70 2.21 -7.90
C ALA A 154 25.19 3.12 -9.03
N VAL A 155 26.10 3.63 -9.87
CA VAL A 155 25.73 4.49 -11.00
C VAL A 155 24.86 3.74 -12.01
N ILE A 156 25.27 2.52 -12.37
CA ILE A 156 24.49 1.71 -13.33
C ILE A 156 23.16 1.29 -12.74
N SER A 157 23.10 0.86 -11.49
CA SER A 157 21.85 0.50 -10.81
C SER A 157 20.90 1.69 -10.73
N PHE A 158 21.40 2.91 -10.51
CA PHE A 158 20.60 4.14 -10.57
C PHE A 158 19.91 4.29 -11.93
N PHE A 159 20.67 4.25 -13.03
CA PHE A 159 20.11 4.44 -14.36
C PHE A 159 19.18 3.32 -14.78
N VAL A 160 19.51 2.08 -14.46
CA VAL A 160 18.67 0.91 -14.76
C VAL A 160 17.35 0.99 -14.00
N ALA A 161 17.38 1.29 -12.71
CA ALA A 161 16.17 1.46 -11.91
C ALA A 161 15.34 2.66 -12.36
N PHE A 162 15.98 3.77 -12.75
CA PHE A 162 15.31 4.95 -13.32
C PHE A 162 14.54 4.58 -14.59
N LEU A 163 15.17 3.89 -15.54
CA LEU A 163 14.52 3.43 -16.77
C LEU A 163 13.41 2.40 -16.50
N GLY A 164 13.66 1.44 -15.61
CA GLY A 164 12.68 0.44 -15.21
C GLY A 164 11.43 1.07 -14.60
N GLN A 165 11.60 2.11 -13.79
CA GLN A 165 10.48 2.82 -13.15
C GLN A 165 9.68 3.67 -14.13
N ILE A 166 10.35 4.29 -15.12
CA ILE A 166 9.66 4.98 -16.22
C ILE A 166 8.80 3.98 -17.01
N LEU A 167 9.35 2.82 -17.36
CA LEU A 167 8.60 1.79 -18.07
C LEU A 167 7.41 1.29 -17.23
N ALA A 168 7.62 0.96 -15.97
CA ALA A 168 6.54 0.52 -15.07
C ALA A 168 5.39 1.54 -15.06
N PHE A 169 5.72 2.82 -14.96
CA PHE A 169 4.74 3.90 -15.00
C PHE A 169 3.98 3.98 -16.33
N GLN A 170 4.68 3.82 -17.46
CA GLN A 170 4.03 3.80 -18.79
C GLN A 170 3.07 2.62 -18.93
N LEU A 171 3.46 1.44 -18.44
CA LEU A 171 2.62 0.25 -18.44
C LEU A 171 1.37 0.41 -17.55
N ASP A 172 1.53 1.00 -16.36
CA ASP A 172 0.41 1.29 -15.47
C ASP A 172 -0.57 2.31 -16.09
N LYS A 173 -0.07 3.34 -16.78
CA LYS A 173 -0.90 4.28 -17.55
C LYS A 173 -1.64 3.61 -18.72
N ALA A 174 -1.03 2.62 -19.35
CA ALA A 174 -1.68 1.81 -20.39
C ALA A 174 -2.73 0.84 -19.84
N GLY A 175 -2.97 0.84 -18.52
CA GLY A 175 -3.97 -0.02 -17.86
C GLY A 175 -3.51 -1.46 -17.66
N MET A 176 -2.23 -1.74 -17.79
CA MET A 176 -1.69 -3.08 -17.53
C MET A 176 -1.72 -3.37 -16.02
N ARG A 177 -1.89 -4.65 -15.69
CA ARG A 177 -1.86 -5.07 -14.27
C ARG A 177 -0.47 -4.90 -13.69
N SER A 178 -0.38 -4.48 -12.44
CA SER A 178 0.86 -4.26 -11.69
C SER A 178 1.84 -5.44 -11.75
N PHE A 179 1.35 -6.68 -11.84
CA PHE A 179 2.21 -7.85 -12.00
C PHE A 179 3.03 -7.85 -13.29
N VAL A 180 2.48 -7.33 -14.40
CA VAL A 180 3.17 -7.23 -15.68
C VAL A 180 4.27 -6.17 -15.58
N SER A 181 3.97 -5.01 -14.98
CA SER A 181 4.95 -3.96 -14.74
C SER A 181 6.12 -4.46 -13.88
N THR A 182 5.83 -5.26 -12.84
CA THR A 182 6.85 -5.88 -11.98
C THR A 182 7.73 -6.86 -12.75
N LEU A 183 7.13 -7.75 -13.56
CA LEU A 183 7.87 -8.71 -14.38
C LEU A 183 8.79 -8.00 -15.38
N MET A 184 8.30 -6.97 -16.08
CA MET A 184 9.09 -6.21 -17.06
C MET A 184 10.19 -5.39 -16.37
N GLY A 185 9.88 -4.78 -15.22
CA GLY A 185 10.89 -4.07 -14.43
C GLY A 185 12.03 -4.96 -13.95
N SER A 186 11.72 -6.17 -13.47
CA SER A 186 12.74 -7.12 -13.02
C SER A 186 13.54 -7.71 -14.18
N LEU A 187 12.92 -7.93 -15.33
CA LEU A 187 13.61 -8.33 -16.56
C LEU A 187 14.66 -7.28 -16.92
N ILE A 188 14.28 -6.02 -16.99
CA ILE A 188 15.20 -4.90 -17.29
C ILE A 188 16.27 -4.78 -16.21
N GLY A 189 15.86 -4.85 -14.93
CA GLY A 189 16.75 -4.77 -13.79
C GLY A 189 17.82 -5.89 -13.73
N THR A 190 17.57 -6.99 -14.44
CA THR A 190 18.51 -8.10 -14.56
C THR A 190 19.33 -8.01 -15.85
N LEU A 191 18.65 -7.81 -16.98
CA LEU A 191 19.26 -7.87 -18.30
C LEU A 191 20.27 -6.74 -18.54
N LEU A 192 19.93 -5.50 -18.19
CA LEU A 192 20.79 -4.35 -18.49
C LEU A 192 22.12 -4.36 -17.73
N PRO A 193 22.19 -4.65 -16.41
CA PRO A 193 23.49 -4.79 -15.72
C PRO A 193 24.36 -5.91 -16.31
N MET A 194 23.75 -7.04 -16.70
CA MET A 194 24.48 -8.14 -17.35
C MET A 194 25.07 -7.73 -18.70
N ILE A 195 24.29 -7.06 -19.55
CA ILE A 195 24.75 -6.54 -20.84
C ILE A 195 25.88 -5.52 -20.62
N PHE A 196 25.70 -4.57 -19.71
CA PHE A 196 26.74 -3.57 -19.45
C PHE A 196 28.04 -4.22 -18.97
N ASN A 197 27.96 -5.19 -18.08
CA ASN A 197 29.15 -5.90 -17.61
C ASN A 197 29.84 -6.71 -18.72
N HIS A 198 29.08 -7.29 -19.63
CA HIS A 198 29.64 -8.03 -20.78
C HIS A 198 30.58 -7.15 -21.64
N PHE A 199 30.27 -5.87 -21.80
CA PHE A 199 31.11 -4.95 -22.59
C PHE A 199 32.22 -4.29 -21.77
N THR A 200 32.05 -4.14 -20.46
CA THR A 200 33.00 -3.35 -19.64
C THR A 200 33.83 -4.19 -18.69
N GLY A 201 33.32 -5.32 -18.23
CA GLY A 201 33.94 -6.17 -17.21
C GLY A 201 34.11 -5.48 -15.84
N GLN A 202 33.38 -4.39 -15.60
CA GLN A 202 33.61 -3.51 -14.44
C GLN A 202 32.59 -3.66 -13.30
N LEU A 203 31.50 -4.41 -13.51
CA LEU A 203 30.44 -4.56 -12.52
C LEU A 203 30.59 -5.83 -11.68
N MET A 204 30.12 -5.73 -10.44
CA MET A 204 29.69 -6.86 -9.63
C MET A 204 28.22 -7.14 -9.99
N VAL A 205 28.00 -8.04 -10.96
CA VAL A 205 26.67 -8.27 -11.56
C VAL A 205 25.65 -8.63 -10.51
N GLU A 206 26.00 -9.48 -9.54
CA GLU A 206 25.12 -9.91 -8.47
C GLU A 206 24.64 -8.73 -7.61
N ALA A 207 25.58 -7.83 -7.24
CA ALA A 207 25.25 -6.63 -6.46
C ALA A 207 24.35 -5.67 -7.24
N SER A 208 24.67 -5.44 -8.52
CA SER A 208 23.92 -4.54 -9.40
C SER A 208 22.50 -5.06 -9.67
N VAL A 209 22.35 -6.35 -9.98
CA VAL A 209 21.06 -7.00 -10.21
C VAL A 209 20.22 -6.98 -8.92
N ALA A 210 20.77 -7.41 -7.80
CA ALA A 210 20.08 -7.39 -6.53
C ALA A 210 19.62 -5.98 -6.15
N ALA A 211 20.46 -4.97 -6.36
CA ALA A 211 20.15 -3.57 -6.10
C ALA A 211 18.96 -3.05 -6.95
N CYS A 212 18.89 -3.44 -8.23
CA CYS A 212 17.78 -3.07 -9.09
C CYS A 212 16.46 -3.74 -8.70
N LEU A 213 16.51 -4.97 -8.17
CA LEU A 213 15.32 -5.72 -7.77
C LEU A 213 14.80 -5.36 -6.37
N MET A 214 15.67 -4.87 -5.48
CA MET A 214 15.35 -4.62 -4.07
C MET A 214 14.16 -3.67 -3.86
N PRO A 215 14.03 -2.53 -4.55
CA PRO A 215 12.87 -1.65 -4.39
C PRO A 215 11.54 -2.25 -4.86
N MET A 216 11.57 -3.35 -5.62
CA MET A 216 10.37 -4.01 -6.14
C MET A 216 9.83 -5.08 -5.17
N LEU A 217 10.60 -5.47 -4.15
CA LEU A 217 10.19 -6.50 -3.20
C LEU A 217 8.96 -6.04 -2.40
N PRO A 218 7.97 -6.93 -2.21
CA PRO A 218 6.70 -6.61 -1.56
C PRO A 218 6.82 -6.58 -0.03
N GLY A 219 7.74 -5.77 0.52
CA GLY A 219 8.06 -5.74 1.95
C GLY A 219 6.88 -5.38 2.83
N LEU A 220 6.14 -4.31 2.48
CA LEU A 220 4.97 -3.87 3.25
C LEU A 220 3.87 -4.93 3.24
N ALA A 221 3.61 -5.55 2.08
CA ALA A 221 2.60 -6.62 1.98
C ALA A 221 2.98 -7.85 2.82
N MET A 222 4.26 -8.20 2.85
CA MET A 222 4.76 -9.30 3.71
C MET A 222 4.63 -8.97 5.19
N THR A 223 5.00 -7.75 5.59
CA THR A 223 4.88 -7.30 6.99
C THR A 223 3.43 -7.30 7.44
N ASN A 224 2.52 -6.74 6.63
CA ASN A 224 1.09 -6.73 6.93
C ASN A 224 0.53 -8.15 7.01
N ALA A 225 0.93 -9.06 6.11
CA ALA A 225 0.52 -10.46 6.15
C ALA A 225 0.89 -11.16 7.47
N VAL A 226 2.12 -10.94 7.95
CA VAL A 226 2.58 -11.49 9.22
C VAL A 226 1.81 -10.86 10.40
N GLN A 227 1.63 -9.55 10.40
CA GLN A 227 0.92 -8.85 11.47
C GLN A 227 -0.55 -9.26 11.55
N ASP A 228 -1.27 -9.32 10.43
CA ASP A 228 -2.66 -9.76 10.37
C ASP A 228 -2.78 -11.20 10.90
N THR A 229 -1.90 -12.11 10.46
CA THR A 229 -1.88 -13.51 10.93
C THR A 229 -1.62 -13.62 12.43
N LEU A 230 -0.64 -12.87 12.97
CA LEU A 230 -0.33 -12.90 14.41
C LEU A 230 -1.46 -12.33 15.28
N ARG A 231 -2.31 -11.46 14.72
CA ARG A 231 -3.48 -10.90 15.40
C ARG A 231 -4.74 -11.77 15.27
N GLY A 232 -4.67 -12.88 14.52
CA GLY A 232 -5.78 -13.80 14.32
C GLY A 232 -6.58 -13.54 13.05
N ASP A 233 -6.26 -12.50 12.27
CA ASP A 233 -6.91 -12.18 11.00
C ASP A 233 -6.36 -13.04 9.85
N MET A 234 -6.59 -14.35 9.95
CA MET A 234 -6.04 -15.33 9.01
C MET A 234 -6.44 -15.07 7.55
N VAL A 235 -7.67 -14.60 7.30
CA VAL A 235 -8.17 -14.33 5.95
C VAL A 235 -7.39 -13.19 5.32
N SER A 236 -7.18 -12.11 6.05
CA SER A 236 -6.39 -10.95 5.61
C SER A 236 -4.92 -11.30 5.46
N GLY A 237 -4.36 -12.04 6.44
CA GLY A 237 -2.98 -12.51 6.41
C GLY A 237 -2.68 -13.38 5.19
N ILE A 238 -3.51 -14.39 4.91
CA ILE A 238 -3.36 -15.26 3.73
C ILE A 238 -3.52 -14.47 2.43
N SER A 239 -4.50 -13.57 2.34
CA SER A 239 -4.70 -12.73 1.16
C SER A 239 -3.49 -11.84 0.85
N SER A 240 -2.93 -11.20 1.87
CA SER A 240 -1.74 -10.35 1.76
C SER A 240 -0.49 -11.16 1.43
N ALA A 241 -0.31 -12.33 2.08
CA ALA A 241 0.79 -13.27 1.78
C ALA A 241 0.74 -13.77 0.33
N THR A 242 -0.44 -14.17 -0.16
CA THR A 242 -0.63 -14.61 -1.55
C THR A 242 -0.24 -13.51 -2.54
N SER A 243 -0.65 -12.27 -2.27
CA SER A 243 -0.27 -11.11 -3.11
C SER A 243 1.25 -10.90 -3.11
N ALA A 244 1.90 -11.02 -1.96
CA ALA A 244 3.35 -10.89 -1.82
C ALA A 244 4.10 -12.01 -2.57
N VAL A 245 3.66 -13.27 -2.43
CA VAL A 245 4.23 -14.42 -3.15
C VAL A 245 4.10 -14.26 -4.66
N LEU A 246 2.93 -13.84 -5.15
CA LEU A 246 2.73 -13.58 -6.58
C LEU A 246 3.68 -12.48 -7.09
N THR A 247 3.83 -11.38 -6.35
CA THR A 247 4.78 -10.32 -6.71
C THR A 247 6.22 -10.84 -6.74
N ALA A 248 6.65 -11.57 -5.72
CA ALA A 248 7.98 -12.18 -5.68
C ALA A 248 8.21 -13.17 -6.84
N SER A 249 7.19 -13.95 -7.21
CA SER A 249 7.24 -14.86 -8.35
C SER A 249 7.40 -14.12 -9.68
N MET A 250 6.75 -12.95 -9.84
CA MET A 250 6.93 -12.11 -11.03
C MET A 250 8.35 -11.50 -11.08
N ILE A 251 8.90 -11.09 -9.94
CA ILE A 251 10.29 -10.61 -9.88
C ILE A 251 11.25 -11.73 -10.29
N ALA A 252 11.12 -12.90 -9.68
CA ALA A 252 11.96 -14.06 -10.01
C ALA A 252 11.81 -14.48 -11.49
N GLY A 253 10.57 -14.53 -11.99
CA GLY A 253 10.28 -14.86 -13.39
C GLY A 253 10.92 -13.87 -14.37
N GLY A 254 10.80 -12.57 -14.11
CA GLY A 254 11.43 -11.52 -14.94
C GLY A 254 12.96 -11.61 -14.91
N ALA A 255 13.55 -11.87 -13.73
CA ALA A 255 14.98 -12.07 -13.60
C ALA A 255 15.48 -13.31 -14.36
N LEU A 256 14.74 -14.42 -14.28
CA LEU A 256 15.06 -15.65 -15.04
C LEU A 256 14.97 -15.42 -16.55
N VAL A 257 13.92 -14.74 -17.02
CA VAL A 257 13.79 -14.41 -18.43
C VAL A 257 14.90 -13.46 -18.88
N GLY A 258 15.22 -12.43 -18.10
CA GLY A 258 16.30 -11.50 -18.38
C GLY A 258 17.65 -12.20 -18.50
N SER A 259 17.99 -13.07 -17.55
CA SER A 259 19.23 -13.84 -17.59
C SER A 259 19.26 -14.86 -18.75
N SER A 260 18.14 -15.46 -19.10
CA SER A 260 18.03 -16.39 -20.24
C SER A 260 18.21 -15.66 -21.58
N ILE A 261 17.62 -14.49 -21.74
CA ILE A 261 17.83 -13.64 -22.93
C ILE A 261 19.30 -13.25 -23.05
N PHE A 262 19.94 -12.85 -21.94
CA PHE A 262 21.36 -12.53 -21.95
C PHE A 262 22.21 -13.72 -22.43
N LYS A 263 22.00 -14.92 -21.87
CA LYS A 263 22.71 -16.13 -22.29
C LYS A 263 22.52 -16.45 -23.78
N LEU A 264 21.30 -16.24 -24.29
CA LEU A 264 21.00 -16.47 -25.70
C LEU A 264 21.77 -15.48 -26.60
N LEU A 265 21.84 -14.21 -26.20
CA LEU A 265 22.54 -13.16 -26.95
C LEU A 265 24.06 -13.33 -26.96
N THR A 266 24.64 -13.89 -25.89
CA THR A 266 26.09 -14.05 -25.73
C THR A 266 26.60 -15.46 -26.08
N GLY A 267 25.74 -16.32 -26.66
CA GLY A 267 26.10 -17.68 -27.05
C GLY A 267 26.42 -18.60 -25.85
N GLY A 268 25.88 -18.32 -24.66
CA GLY A 268 26.08 -19.15 -23.47
C GLY A 268 27.38 -18.88 -22.70
N ALA A 269 28.09 -17.81 -23.03
CA ALA A 269 29.25 -17.39 -22.22
C ALA A 269 28.77 -17.06 -20.78
N LEU A 270 29.20 -17.89 -19.84
CA LEU A 270 29.04 -17.62 -18.40
C LEU A 270 29.95 -16.43 -18.01
N LEU A 271 29.40 -15.46 -17.31
CA LEU A 271 30.15 -14.40 -16.63
C LEU A 271 30.99 -14.98 -15.52
#